data_45582ca8dadf754e32dfbfd2b748ddd2
#
_entry.id   45582ca8dadf754e32dfbfd2b748ddd2
#
_cell.length_a   1.000
_cell.length_b   1.000
_cell.length_c   1.000
_cell.angle_alpha   90.00
_cell.angle_beta   90.00
_cell.angle_gamma   90.00
#
_symmetry.space_group_name_H-M   'P 1'
#
loop_
_entity.id
_entity.type
_entity.pdbx_description
1 polymer ?
#
loop_
_entity_poly.entity_id
_entity_poly.type
_entity_poly.pdbx_seq_one_letter_code
_entity_poly.pdbx_strand_id
1 'polypeptide(L)'
;MSLYPNVLSVSNKYGFINQSEQFEDRNVASDDVRNYKIVHRGDFAYNPARINVGSIAMLKRFNSGIVSPMYICFRINASIVDPSYFELFLQSRAFKDEMEIRLEGSVRRCLSFDAMCEIHIPCPNIIEQCTIAEQIGKISSKIELEESLLTAYANQKDWLLKQMFI
;
A
#
# COMPACT_ATOMS: atom_id res chain seq x y z
N MET A 1 22.36 13.54 13.22
CA MET A 1 22.06 12.77 12.01
C MET A 1 20.93 11.82 12.35
N SER A 2 19.76 11.93 11.73
CA SER A 2 18.65 11.01 11.99
C SER A 2 19.06 9.61 11.53
N LEU A 3 18.95 8.61 12.41
CA LEU A 3 19.22 7.20 12.10
C LEU A 3 18.28 6.65 11.00
N TYR A 4 17.16 7.33 10.74
CA TYR A 4 16.12 6.94 9.79
C TYR A 4 15.75 8.15 8.92
N PRO A 5 16.31 8.26 7.71
CA PRO A 5 16.13 9.43 6.84
C PRO A 5 14.73 9.53 6.22
N ASN A 6 13.93 8.46 6.24
CA ASN A 6 12.65 8.41 5.55
C ASN A 6 11.47 8.37 6.54
N VAL A 7 10.75 9.47 6.66
CA VAL A 7 9.43 9.48 7.29
C VAL A 7 8.39 9.10 6.24
N LEU A 8 7.70 7.98 6.47
CA LEU A 8 6.83 7.36 5.49
C LEU A 8 5.35 7.46 5.90
N SER A 9 4.49 7.53 4.90
CA SER A 9 3.04 7.37 5.00
C SER A 9 2.57 6.24 4.09
N VAL A 10 1.40 5.65 4.39
CA VAL A 10 0.77 4.66 3.52
C VAL A 10 -0.36 5.31 2.73
N SER A 11 -0.12 5.51 1.45
CA SER A 11 -1.09 5.97 0.47
C SER A 11 -1.93 4.79 -0.04
N ASN A 12 -3.22 5.01 -0.27
CA ASN A 12 -4.11 4.02 -0.89
C ASN A 12 -3.80 3.73 -2.37
N LYS A 13 -3.10 4.63 -3.05
CA LYS A 13 -2.77 4.50 -4.47
C LYS A 13 -1.33 4.07 -4.72
N TYR A 14 -0.39 4.60 -3.93
CA TYR A 14 1.04 4.44 -4.19
C TYR A 14 1.77 3.59 -3.14
N GLY A 15 1.03 3.02 -2.16
CA GLY A 15 1.64 2.30 -1.06
C GLY A 15 2.49 3.21 -0.16
N PHE A 16 3.67 2.76 0.24
CA PHE A 16 4.58 3.58 1.04
C PHE A 16 5.23 4.69 0.20
N ILE A 17 5.03 5.92 0.63
CA ILE A 17 5.60 7.13 0.04
C ILE A 17 6.27 7.98 1.12
N ASN A 18 7.23 8.83 0.73
CA ASN A 18 7.74 9.85 1.64
C ASN A 18 6.63 10.81 2.02
N GLN A 19 6.57 11.17 3.29
CA GLN A 19 5.58 12.11 3.78
C GLN A 19 5.71 13.49 3.11
N SER A 20 6.93 13.90 2.74
CA SER A 20 7.21 15.10 1.97
C SER A 20 6.66 15.06 0.53
N GLU A 21 6.56 13.87 -0.08
CA GLU A 21 5.99 13.71 -1.44
C GLU A 21 4.45 13.81 -1.43
N GLN A 22 3.81 13.54 -0.31
CA GLN A 22 2.35 13.54 -0.19
C GLN A 22 1.77 14.94 0.07
N PHE A 23 2.56 15.81 0.66
CA PHE A 23 2.13 17.15 1.12
C PHE A 23 3.11 18.19 0.63
N GLU A 24 2.96 18.62 -0.62
CA GLU A 24 3.82 19.62 -1.27
C GLU A 24 3.91 20.95 -0.50
N ASP A 25 3.03 21.23 0.48
CA ASP A 25 2.95 22.51 1.20
C ASP A 25 2.76 22.41 2.73
N ARG A 26 2.80 21.21 3.34
CA ARG A 26 2.62 21.10 4.79
C ARG A 26 3.65 20.14 5.39
N ASN A 27 4.46 20.69 6.29
CA ASN A 27 5.30 19.88 7.19
C ASN A 27 4.40 19.13 8.18
N VAL A 28 3.88 17.96 7.77
CA VAL A 28 2.92 17.14 8.56
C VAL A 28 3.66 16.19 9.49
N ALA A 29 4.98 16.03 9.31
CA ALA A 29 5.79 15.31 10.29
C ALA A 29 5.74 16.09 11.60
N SER A 30 5.33 15.44 12.69
CA SER A 30 5.56 15.96 14.03
C SER A 30 7.06 16.20 14.18
N ASP A 31 7.46 17.34 14.76
CA ASP A 31 8.86 17.63 15.09
C ASP A 31 9.45 16.55 16.03
N ASP A 32 8.59 15.78 16.68
CA ASP A 32 8.95 14.69 17.57
C ASP A 32 8.64 13.32 16.95
N VAL A 33 9.67 12.68 16.40
CA VAL A 33 9.59 11.34 15.81
C VAL A 33 10.01 10.21 16.77
N ARG A 34 10.24 10.52 18.07
CA ARG A 34 10.74 9.53 19.06
C ARG A 34 9.82 8.32 19.23
N ASN A 35 8.53 8.47 19.00
CA ASN A 35 7.53 7.43 19.14
C ASN A 35 7.18 6.75 17.81
N TYR A 36 7.86 7.10 16.71
CA TYR A 36 7.60 6.50 15.41
C TYR A 36 8.06 5.05 15.39
N LYS A 37 7.31 4.22 14.64
CA LYS A 37 7.61 2.80 14.46
C LYS A 37 8.56 2.62 13.30
N ILE A 38 9.59 1.79 13.49
CA ILE A 38 10.53 1.42 12.44
C ILE A 38 9.88 0.34 11.58
N VAL A 39 10.01 0.50 10.26
CA VAL A 39 9.58 -0.48 9.27
C VAL A 39 10.73 -0.80 8.33
N HIS A 40 10.84 -2.06 7.95
CA HIS A 40 11.85 -2.57 7.02
C HIS A 40 11.19 -3.09 5.74
N ARG A 41 11.97 -3.22 4.68
CA ARG A 41 11.50 -3.84 3.44
C ARG A 41 10.86 -5.20 3.73
N GLY A 42 9.66 -5.42 3.19
CA GLY A 42 8.86 -6.62 3.42
C GLY A 42 7.89 -6.51 4.61
N ASP A 43 7.99 -5.46 5.43
CA ASP A 43 6.99 -5.20 6.46
C ASP A 43 5.73 -4.59 5.83
N PHE A 44 4.58 -4.93 6.41
CA PHE A 44 3.30 -4.31 6.11
C PHE A 44 2.97 -3.25 7.15
N ALA A 45 2.30 -2.20 6.71
CA ALA A 45 1.67 -1.25 7.64
C ALA A 45 0.30 -0.81 7.12
N TYR A 46 -0.62 -0.57 8.04
CA TYR A 46 -1.92 -0.02 7.72
C TYR A 46 -2.37 1.01 8.76
N ASN A 47 -3.21 1.93 8.31
CA ASN A 47 -3.90 2.85 9.21
C ASN A 47 -5.25 2.23 9.60
N PRO A 48 -5.48 1.89 10.90
CA PRO A 48 -6.71 1.26 11.35
C PRO A 48 -7.99 1.98 10.94
N ALA A 49 -7.96 3.31 10.98
CA ALA A 49 -9.12 4.16 10.67
C ALA A 49 -9.28 4.46 9.17
N ARG A 50 -8.37 3.96 8.32
CA ARG A 50 -8.39 4.22 6.87
C ARG A 50 -8.12 2.98 6.03
N ILE A 51 -8.12 1.80 6.63
CA ILE A 51 -7.92 0.54 5.91
C ILE A 51 -9.05 0.28 4.91
N ASN A 52 -10.26 0.68 5.24
CA ASN A 52 -11.44 0.59 4.37
C ASN A 52 -11.32 1.38 3.06
N VAL A 53 -10.48 2.42 3.02
CA VAL A 53 -10.16 3.17 1.80
C VAL A 53 -8.81 2.76 1.19
N GLY A 54 -8.23 1.63 1.64
CA GLY A 54 -7.03 1.03 1.06
C GLY A 54 -5.70 1.51 1.66
N SER A 55 -5.70 2.13 2.85
CA SER A 55 -4.45 2.53 3.51
C SER A 55 -3.76 1.33 4.17
N ILE A 56 -3.33 0.37 3.36
CA ILE A 56 -2.52 -0.80 3.71
C ILE A 56 -1.54 -1.10 2.59
N ALA A 57 -0.27 -1.37 2.90
CA ALA A 57 0.74 -1.73 1.90
C ALA A 57 1.93 -2.47 2.50
N MET A 58 2.71 -3.15 1.64
CA MET A 58 4.04 -3.68 1.93
C MET A 58 5.11 -2.66 1.57
N LEU A 59 6.13 -2.50 2.41
CA LEU A 59 7.28 -1.65 2.12
C LEU A 59 8.20 -2.30 1.09
N LYS A 60 8.18 -1.79 -0.16
CA LYS A 60 8.98 -2.29 -1.29
C LYS A 60 10.05 -1.29 -1.73
N ARG A 61 9.70 0.01 -1.78
CA ARG A 61 10.53 1.06 -2.39
C ARG A 61 11.77 1.42 -1.56
N PHE A 62 11.66 1.35 -0.23
CA PHE A 62 12.72 1.73 0.70
C PHE A 62 13.24 0.51 1.45
N ASN A 63 14.52 0.53 1.85
CA ASN A 63 15.10 -0.54 2.68
C ASN A 63 14.57 -0.47 4.12
N SER A 64 14.37 0.75 4.63
CA SER A 64 13.78 1.03 5.94
C SER A 64 13.24 2.45 5.98
N GLY A 65 12.40 2.71 6.97
CA GLY A 65 11.86 4.02 7.28
C GLY A 65 11.14 4.02 8.61
N ILE A 66 10.52 5.14 8.94
CA ILE A 66 9.69 5.29 10.13
C ILE A 66 8.29 5.75 9.75
N VAL A 67 7.29 5.24 10.47
CA VAL A 67 5.88 5.61 10.31
C VAL A 67 5.29 6.10 11.63
N SER A 68 4.29 6.95 11.54
CA SER A 68 3.57 7.46 12.70
C SER A 68 3.07 6.33 13.61
N PRO A 69 3.01 6.52 14.94
CA PRO A 69 2.51 5.54 15.91
C PRO A 69 1.10 5.02 15.62
N MET A 70 0.29 5.79 14.87
CA MET A 70 -1.06 5.40 14.49
C MET A 70 -1.13 4.18 13.55
N TYR A 71 -0.05 3.90 12.82
CA TYR A 71 -0.01 2.74 11.94
C TYR A 71 0.19 1.45 12.74
N ILE A 72 -0.51 0.40 12.35
CA ILE A 72 -0.21 -0.96 12.78
C ILE A 72 0.76 -1.56 11.76
N CYS A 73 1.91 -2.03 12.28
CA CYS A 73 2.97 -2.62 11.47
C CYS A 73 3.09 -4.10 11.80
N PHE A 74 3.21 -4.96 10.79
CA PHE A 74 3.34 -6.38 10.96
C PHE A 74 4.17 -7.01 9.83
N ARG A 75 4.62 -8.23 10.05
CA ARG A 75 5.31 -9.05 9.06
C ARG A 75 4.62 -10.39 8.96
N ILE A 76 4.45 -10.88 7.75
CA ILE A 76 3.94 -12.24 7.53
C ILE A 76 5.07 -13.27 7.57
N ASN A 77 4.73 -14.51 7.89
CA ASN A 77 5.69 -15.61 7.79
C ASN A 77 5.79 -16.07 6.31
N ALA A 78 6.84 -15.61 5.63
CA ALA A 78 7.06 -15.92 4.21
C ALA A 78 7.28 -17.40 3.90
N SER A 79 7.49 -18.25 4.90
CA SER A 79 7.55 -19.72 4.69
C SER A 79 6.15 -20.36 4.57
N ILE A 80 5.10 -19.63 4.93
CA ILE A 80 3.71 -20.11 4.89
C ILE A 80 2.91 -19.35 3.84
N VAL A 81 3.07 -18.01 3.81
CA VAL A 81 2.34 -17.13 2.89
C VAL A 81 3.33 -16.26 2.11
N ASP A 82 3.29 -16.34 0.79
CA ASP A 82 4.08 -15.46 -0.07
C ASP A 82 3.63 -14.01 0.07
N PRO A 83 4.54 -13.04 0.28
CA PRO A 83 4.20 -11.63 0.46
C PRO A 83 3.43 -11.00 -0.70
N SER A 84 3.75 -11.37 -1.94
CA SER A 84 3.06 -10.85 -3.13
C SER A 84 1.67 -11.45 -3.26
N TYR A 85 1.51 -12.74 -2.94
CA TYR A 85 0.20 -13.39 -2.85
C TYR A 85 -0.68 -12.73 -1.79
N PHE A 86 -0.11 -12.42 -0.61
CA PHE A 86 -0.84 -11.70 0.43
C PHE A 86 -1.29 -10.31 -0.03
N GLU A 87 -0.45 -9.57 -0.75
CA GLU A 87 -0.87 -8.27 -1.33
C GLU A 87 -2.03 -8.40 -2.30
N LEU A 88 -2.08 -9.45 -3.11
CA LEU A 88 -3.22 -9.72 -3.99
C LEU A 88 -4.48 -10.02 -3.19
N PHE A 89 -4.35 -10.80 -2.12
CA PHE A 89 -5.47 -11.05 -1.22
C PHE A 89 -6.03 -9.75 -0.62
N LEU A 90 -5.18 -8.82 -0.18
CA LEU A 90 -5.60 -7.52 0.35
C LEU A 90 -6.40 -6.68 -0.67
N GLN A 91 -6.20 -6.90 -1.97
CA GLN A 91 -6.95 -6.23 -3.05
C GLN A 91 -8.27 -6.94 -3.37
N SER A 92 -8.44 -8.18 -2.93
CA SER A 92 -9.57 -9.02 -3.26
C SER A 92 -10.88 -8.55 -2.62
N ARG A 93 -12.00 -8.96 -3.22
CA ARG A 93 -13.30 -8.74 -2.62
C ARG A 93 -13.46 -9.53 -1.31
N ALA A 94 -12.93 -10.74 -1.25
CA ALA A 94 -12.98 -11.57 -0.05
C ALA A 94 -12.37 -10.87 1.17
N PHE A 95 -11.20 -10.24 1.00
CA PHE A 95 -10.59 -9.45 2.08
C PHE A 95 -11.47 -8.26 2.48
N LYS A 96 -12.03 -7.53 1.50
CA LYS A 96 -12.89 -6.37 1.78
C LYS A 96 -14.15 -6.75 2.54
N ASP A 97 -14.80 -7.84 2.15
CA ASP A 97 -16.02 -8.32 2.81
C ASP A 97 -15.72 -8.77 4.25
N GLU A 98 -14.62 -9.53 4.48
CA GLU A 98 -14.15 -9.96 5.80
C GLU A 98 -13.75 -8.77 6.70
N MET A 99 -13.06 -7.79 6.14
CA MET A 99 -12.67 -6.56 6.83
C MET A 99 -13.90 -5.75 7.26
N GLU A 100 -14.88 -5.56 6.36
CA GLU A 100 -16.09 -4.76 6.66
C GLU A 100 -16.89 -5.31 7.83
N ILE A 101 -16.96 -6.64 7.99
CA ILE A 101 -17.66 -7.30 9.11
C ILE A 101 -16.94 -7.01 10.43
N ARG A 102 -15.61 -6.85 10.41
CA ARG A 102 -14.76 -6.70 11.61
C ARG A 102 -14.39 -5.27 11.95
N LEU A 103 -14.84 -4.30 11.14
CA LEU A 103 -14.62 -2.89 11.46
C LEU A 103 -15.46 -2.47 12.67
N GLU A 104 -14.80 -1.97 13.69
CA GLU A 104 -15.41 -1.50 14.94
C GLU A 104 -15.56 0.01 14.99
N GLY A 105 -16.57 0.50 15.70
CA GLY A 105 -16.81 1.93 15.92
C GLY A 105 -17.97 2.49 15.09
N SER A 106 -18.70 3.44 15.69
CA SER A 106 -19.90 4.06 15.06
C SER A 106 -19.56 5.29 14.20
N VAL A 107 -18.56 6.09 14.61
CA VAL A 107 -18.19 7.34 13.92
C VAL A 107 -16.93 7.16 13.08
N ARG A 108 -15.92 6.48 13.64
CA ARG A 108 -14.70 6.09 12.92
C ARG A 108 -14.55 4.59 13.03
N ARG A 109 -14.83 3.92 11.93
CA ARG A 109 -14.67 2.46 11.86
C ARG A 109 -13.18 2.14 11.75
N CYS A 110 -12.68 1.34 12.66
CA CYS A 110 -11.28 0.96 12.75
C CYS A 110 -11.14 -0.57 12.74
N LEU A 111 -10.11 -1.08 12.10
CA LEU A 111 -9.71 -2.48 12.18
C LEU A 111 -8.57 -2.62 13.19
N SER A 112 -8.84 -3.25 14.33
CA SER A 112 -7.78 -3.60 15.29
C SER A 112 -6.85 -4.68 14.73
N PHE A 113 -5.67 -4.85 15.36
CA PHE A 113 -4.75 -5.92 14.93
C PHE A 113 -5.33 -7.32 15.19
N ASP A 114 -6.01 -7.48 16.31
CA ASP A 114 -6.65 -8.75 16.66
C ASP A 114 -7.75 -9.12 15.66
N ALA A 115 -8.60 -8.16 15.29
CA ALA A 115 -9.61 -8.35 14.25
C ALA A 115 -8.98 -8.64 12.86
N MET A 116 -7.84 -8.04 12.54
CA MET A 116 -7.09 -8.36 11.31
C MET A 116 -6.58 -9.80 11.32
N CYS A 117 -6.13 -10.31 12.47
CA CYS A 117 -5.64 -11.68 12.61
C CYS A 117 -6.77 -12.74 12.49
N GLU A 118 -8.02 -12.36 12.66
CA GLU A 118 -9.17 -13.24 12.47
C GLU A 118 -9.60 -13.38 11.00
N ILE A 119 -9.05 -12.58 10.10
CA ILE A 119 -9.36 -12.66 8.66
C ILE A 119 -8.72 -13.90 8.07
N HIS A 120 -9.54 -14.79 7.49
CA HIS A 120 -9.09 -16.02 6.87
C HIS A 120 -8.63 -15.77 5.44
N ILE A 121 -7.42 -16.22 5.13
CA ILE A 121 -6.86 -16.21 3.78
C ILE A 121 -6.85 -17.63 3.20
N PRO A 122 -7.32 -17.85 1.97
CA PRO A 122 -7.06 -19.08 1.24
C PRO A 122 -5.55 -19.30 1.13
N CYS A 123 -5.06 -20.44 1.60
CA CYS A 123 -3.61 -20.70 1.67
C CYS A 123 -3.26 -22.00 0.92
N PRO A 124 -3.20 -21.97 -0.43
CA PRO A 124 -2.68 -23.07 -1.21
C PRO A 124 -1.19 -23.30 -0.89
N ASN A 125 -0.56 -24.29 -1.48
CA ASN A 125 0.88 -24.49 -1.24
C ASN A 125 1.70 -23.30 -1.77
N ILE A 126 2.89 -23.10 -1.25
CA ILE A 126 3.73 -21.91 -1.53
C ILE A 126 4.06 -21.76 -3.03
N ILE A 127 4.20 -22.85 -3.76
CA ILE A 127 4.49 -22.84 -5.20
C ILE A 127 3.30 -22.30 -5.98
N GLU A 128 2.10 -22.72 -5.61
CA GLU A 128 0.86 -22.19 -6.22
C GLU A 128 0.67 -20.71 -5.89
N GLN A 129 0.93 -20.30 -4.65
CA GLN A 129 0.88 -18.87 -4.27
C GLN A 129 1.83 -18.02 -5.12
N CYS A 130 3.08 -18.43 -5.26
CA CYS A 130 4.07 -17.74 -6.11
C CYS A 130 3.62 -17.71 -7.57
N THR A 131 3.08 -18.80 -8.09
CA THR A 131 2.58 -18.87 -9.47
C THR A 131 1.43 -17.90 -9.70
N ILE A 132 0.47 -17.86 -8.78
CA ILE A 132 -0.67 -16.91 -8.84
C ILE A 132 -0.16 -15.47 -8.79
N ALA A 133 0.74 -15.17 -7.86
CA ALA A 133 1.30 -13.83 -7.70
C ALA A 133 2.05 -13.37 -8.95
N GLU A 134 2.85 -14.24 -9.56
CA GLU A 134 3.58 -13.96 -10.79
C GLU A 134 2.65 -13.70 -11.98
N GLN A 135 1.65 -14.55 -12.18
CA GLN A 135 0.70 -14.41 -13.30
C GLN A 135 -0.11 -13.12 -13.20
N ILE A 136 -0.68 -12.83 -12.03
CA ILE A 136 -1.46 -11.60 -11.82
C ILE A 136 -0.53 -10.37 -11.88
N GLY A 137 0.69 -10.46 -11.33
CA GLY A 137 1.68 -9.40 -11.43
C GLY A 137 2.03 -9.02 -12.87
N LYS A 138 2.19 -10.00 -13.76
CA LYS A 138 2.41 -9.75 -15.20
C LYS A 138 1.23 -9.01 -15.85
N ILE A 139 0.00 -9.38 -15.48
CA ILE A 139 -1.21 -8.70 -15.99
C ILE A 139 -1.24 -7.25 -15.48
N SER A 140 -0.99 -7.04 -14.18
CA SER A 140 -0.97 -5.71 -13.58
C SER A 140 0.08 -4.80 -14.23
N SER A 141 1.30 -5.32 -14.42
CA SER A 141 2.37 -4.58 -15.11
C SER A 141 2.01 -4.22 -16.56
N LYS A 142 1.30 -5.10 -17.26
CA LYS A 142 0.83 -4.81 -18.61
C LYS A 142 -0.24 -3.71 -18.60
N ILE A 143 -1.18 -3.74 -17.67
CA ILE A 143 -2.19 -2.69 -17.50
C ILE A 143 -1.52 -1.33 -17.23
N GLU A 144 -0.57 -1.27 -16.30
CA GLU A 144 0.17 -0.03 -15.99
C GLU A 144 0.92 0.52 -17.22
N LEU A 145 1.52 -0.35 -18.03
CA LEU A 145 2.20 0.04 -19.26
C LEU A 145 1.22 0.62 -20.29
N GLU A 146 0.08 -0.01 -20.51
CA GLU A 146 -0.95 0.45 -21.43
C GLU A 146 -1.57 1.80 -20.98
N GLU A 147 -1.81 1.98 -19.68
CA GLU A 147 -2.29 3.25 -19.11
C GLU A 147 -1.26 4.38 -19.29
N SER A 148 0.02 4.08 -19.10
CA SER A 148 1.10 5.03 -19.34
C SER A 148 1.18 5.44 -20.83
N LEU A 149 1.05 4.47 -21.73
CA LEU A 149 1.04 4.69 -23.17
C LEU A 149 -0.18 5.52 -23.60
N LEU A 150 -1.36 5.23 -23.06
CA LEU A 150 -2.56 6.01 -23.31
C LEU A 150 -2.39 7.48 -22.88
N THR A 151 -1.79 7.70 -21.71
CA THR A 151 -1.48 9.03 -21.21
C THR A 151 -0.49 9.77 -22.14
N ALA A 152 0.53 9.08 -22.62
CA ALA A 152 1.49 9.65 -23.57
C ALA A 152 0.83 10.06 -24.90
N TYR A 153 -0.04 9.23 -25.44
CA TYR A 153 -0.81 9.55 -26.65
C TYR A 153 -1.78 10.72 -26.44
N ALA A 154 -2.44 10.79 -25.30
CA ALA A 154 -3.30 11.94 -24.97
C ALA A 154 -2.50 13.26 -24.96
N ASN A 155 -1.35 13.26 -24.30
CA ASN A 155 -0.46 14.41 -24.26
C ASN A 155 0.05 14.79 -25.66
N GLN A 156 0.44 13.81 -26.48
CA GLN A 156 0.88 14.04 -27.87
C GLN A 156 -0.23 14.65 -28.72
N LYS A 157 -1.45 14.13 -28.61
CA LYS A 157 -2.62 14.70 -29.29
C LYS A 157 -2.84 16.15 -28.88
N ASP A 158 -2.84 16.45 -27.58
CA ASP A 158 -3.06 17.81 -27.09
C ASP A 158 -1.95 18.76 -27.55
N TRP A 159 -0.71 18.30 -27.61
CA TRP A 159 0.40 19.07 -28.14
C TRP A 159 0.19 19.39 -29.63
N LEU A 160 -0.17 18.39 -30.45
CA LEU A 160 -0.44 18.58 -31.89
C LEU A 160 -1.59 19.55 -32.12
N LEU A 161 -2.69 19.41 -31.38
CA LEU A 161 -3.82 20.35 -31.48
C LEU A 161 -3.39 21.79 -31.19
N LYS A 162 -2.56 22.02 -30.18
CA LYS A 162 -2.00 23.35 -29.86
C LYS A 162 -1.09 23.89 -30.97
N GLN A 163 -0.41 23.03 -31.71
CA GLN A 163 0.46 23.49 -32.82
C GLN A 163 -0.33 23.79 -34.11
N MET A 164 -1.46 23.12 -34.31
CA MET A 164 -2.25 23.23 -35.55
C MET A 164 -3.30 24.34 -35.51
N PHE A 165 -3.71 24.80 -34.34
CA PHE A 165 -4.80 25.75 -34.15
C PHE A 165 -4.39 26.97 -33.28
N ILE A 166 -3.18 27.49 -33.54
CA ILE A 166 -2.71 28.75 -32.95
C ILE A 166 -3.31 29.94 -33.72
#